data_c382dbba7898a75fe92729c42fd7e959
#
_entry.id   c382dbba7898a75fe92729c42fd7e959
#
_cell.length_a   1.000
_cell.length_b   1.000
_cell.length_c   1.000
_cell.angle_alpha   90.00
_cell.angle_beta   90.00
_cell.angle_gamma   90.00
#
_symmetry.space_group_name_H-M   'P 1'
#
loop_
_entity.id
_entity.type
_entity.pdbx_description
1 polymer ?
#
loop_
_entity_poly.entity_id
_entity_poly.type
_entity_poly.pdbx_seq_one_letter_code
_entity_poly.pdbx_strand_id
1 'polypeptide(L)'
;MKYLMLINAALDADGEAMGGCTPEDWQLFDKTIKDSGVYVSGDSLADFTTAAVVRVDEHGERVVTDGPFAESREVLGGYFVVDVPDLDVALDWAARCPGSRGGGSIVVRPLAGFEG
;
A
#
# COMPACT_ATOMS: atom_id res chain seq x y z
N MET A 1 -6.71 7.90 -16.27
CA MET A 1 -6.44 8.55 -14.99
C MET A 1 -5.71 7.61 -14.08
N LYS A 2 -4.68 8.08 -13.40
CA LYS A 2 -3.86 7.21 -12.57
C LYS A 2 -4.25 7.29 -11.10
N TYR A 3 -4.26 6.15 -10.44
CA TYR A 3 -4.57 6.04 -9.01
C TYR A 3 -3.47 5.28 -8.30
N LEU A 4 -3.09 5.79 -7.13
CA LEU A 4 -2.16 5.13 -6.24
C LEU A 4 -2.96 4.28 -5.25
N MET A 5 -2.56 3.02 -5.13
CA MET A 5 -3.16 2.06 -4.20
C MET A 5 -2.15 1.79 -3.09
N LEU A 6 -2.49 2.17 -1.86
CA LEU A 6 -1.65 1.93 -0.71
C LEU A 6 -2.19 0.72 0.05
N ILE A 7 -1.36 -0.30 0.17
CA ILE A 7 -1.74 -1.57 0.81
C ILE A 7 -1.34 -1.49 2.27
N ASN A 8 -2.34 -1.38 3.16
CA ASN A 8 -2.11 -1.31 4.60
C ASN A 8 -2.48 -2.63 5.24
N ALA A 9 -1.52 -3.24 5.92
CA ALA A 9 -1.75 -4.47 6.66
C ALA A 9 -2.15 -4.15 8.09
N ALA A 10 -3.15 -4.84 8.62
CA ALA A 10 -3.51 -4.73 10.02
C ALA A 10 -2.54 -5.53 10.87
N LEU A 11 -2.27 -5.04 12.07
CA LEU A 11 -1.42 -5.73 13.04
C LEU A 11 -2.29 -6.31 14.16
N ASP A 12 -1.91 -7.51 14.62
CA ASP A 12 -2.56 -8.11 15.78
C ASP A 12 -1.99 -7.54 17.09
N ALA A 13 -2.42 -8.08 18.22
CA ALA A 13 -1.98 -7.60 19.53
C ALA A 13 -0.49 -7.76 19.77
N ASP A 14 0.15 -8.70 19.06
CA ASP A 14 1.59 -8.96 19.15
C ASP A 14 2.41 -8.15 18.16
N GLY A 15 1.75 -7.32 17.35
CA GLY A 15 2.42 -6.54 16.32
C GLY A 15 2.73 -7.30 15.05
N GLU A 16 2.14 -8.48 14.88
CA GLU A 16 2.31 -9.27 13.67
C GLU A 16 1.24 -8.92 12.64
N ALA A 17 1.61 -8.95 11.38
CA ALA A 17 0.68 -8.66 10.32
C ALA A 17 -0.44 -9.71 10.26
N MET A 18 -1.67 -9.24 10.30
CA MET A 18 -2.84 -10.09 10.12
C MET A 18 -3.05 -10.30 8.62
N GLY A 19 -3.41 -11.50 8.23
CA GLY A 19 -3.70 -11.75 6.83
C GLY A 19 -4.44 -13.05 6.67
N GLY A 20 -5.43 -13.05 5.80
CA GLY A 20 -6.19 -14.24 5.46
C GLY A 20 -5.85 -14.77 4.07
N CYS A 21 -4.89 -14.17 3.39
CA CYS A 21 -4.59 -14.51 2.01
C CYS A 21 -3.26 -15.23 1.89
N THR A 22 -3.21 -16.18 0.96
CA THR A 22 -2.02 -16.99 0.71
C THR A 22 -1.13 -16.32 -0.34
N PRO A 23 0.15 -16.73 -0.44
CA PRO A 23 0.98 -16.26 -1.56
C PRO A 23 0.37 -16.54 -2.92
N GLU A 24 -0.39 -17.63 -3.07
CA GLU A 24 -1.05 -17.96 -4.32
C GLU A 24 -2.14 -16.94 -4.67
N ASP A 25 -2.86 -16.42 -3.66
CA ASP A 25 -3.85 -15.37 -3.87
C ASP A 25 -3.20 -14.12 -4.45
N TRP A 26 -2.06 -13.73 -3.90
CA TRP A 26 -1.30 -12.57 -4.38
C TRP A 26 -0.77 -12.78 -5.79
N GLN A 27 -0.26 -13.97 -6.08
CA GLN A 27 0.25 -14.30 -7.42
C GLN A 27 -0.86 -14.24 -8.46
N LEU A 28 -2.04 -14.75 -8.11
CA LEU A 28 -3.19 -14.70 -9.01
C LEU A 28 -3.63 -13.26 -9.27
N PHE A 29 -3.71 -12.46 -8.23
CA PHE A 29 -4.07 -11.05 -8.39
C PHE A 29 -3.04 -10.31 -9.27
N ASP A 30 -1.76 -10.53 -9.00
CA ASP A 30 -0.66 -9.89 -9.75
C ASP A 30 -0.78 -10.22 -11.23
N LYS A 31 -0.98 -11.50 -11.54
CA LYS A 31 -1.14 -11.92 -12.93
C LYS A 31 -2.39 -11.28 -13.56
N THR A 32 -3.50 -11.29 -12.84
CA THR A 32 -4.77 -10.79 -13.34
C THR A 32 -4.69 -9.29 -13.66
N ILE A 33 -4.14 -8.49 -12.74
CA ILE A 33 -4.07 -7.06 -12.94
C ILE A 33 -3.05 -6.69 -14.04
N LYS A 34 -1.95 -7.41 -14.13
CA LYS A 34 -0.97 -7.17 -15.19
C LYS A 34 -1.52 -7.54 -16.56
N ASP A 35 -2.24 -8.66 -16.63
CA ASP A 35 -2.85 -9.10 -17.89
C ASP A 35 -3.97 -8.15 -18.34
N SER A 36 -4.59 -7.42 -17.43
CA SER A 36 -5.68 -6.49 -17.77
C SER A 36 -5.18 -5.24 -18.51
N GLY A 37 -3.91 -4.93 -18.40
CA GLY A 37 -3.32 -3.74 -19.04
C GLY A 37 -3.45 -2.46 -18.23
N VAL A 38 -4.05 -2.49 -17.04
CA VAL A 38 -4.21 -1.27 -16.21
C VAL A 38 -3.05 -1.04 -15.26
N TYR A 39 -2.23 -2.06 -15.02
CA TYR A 39 -1.12 -1.96 -14.07
C TYR A 39 0.00 -1.08 -14.64
N VAL A 40 0.44 -0.10 -13.84
CA VAL A 40 1.54 0.79 -14.22
C VAL A 40 2.82 0.41 -13.51
N SER A 41 2.78 0.30 -12.19
CA SER A 41 3.96 -0.02 -11.38
C SER A 41 3.52 -0.43 -9.99
N GLY A 42 4.45 -0.96 -9.22
CA GLY A 42 4.19 -1.29 -7.82
C GLY A 42 5.35 -2.06 -7.22
N ASP A 43 5.41 -2.04 -5.91
CA ASP A 43 6.43 -2.77 -5.15
C ASP A 43 5.89 -3.18 -3.80
N SER A 44 6.39 -4.30 -3.30
CA SER A 44 6.21 -4.70 -1.91
C SER A 44 7.30 -4.06 -1.07
N LEU A 45 6.95 -3.66 0.13
CA LEU A 45 7.92 -3.09 1.06
C LEU A 45 8.48 -4.18 1.96
N ALA A 46 9.73 -4.00 2.40
CA ALA A 46 10.35 -4.89 3.35
C ALA A 46 9.67 -4.75 4.72
N ASP A 47 10.09 -5.59 5.67
CA ASP A 47 9.53 -5.60 7.01
C ASP A 47 9.42 -4.18 7.58
N PHE A 48 8.25 -3.87 8.14
CA PHE A 48 7.97 -2.53 8.64
C PHE A 48 8.91 -2.11 9.78
N THR A 49 9.53 -3.07 10.47
CA THR A 49 10.50 -2.76 11.54
C THR A 49 11.75 -2.08 11.00
N THR A 50 11.96 -2.12 9.68
CA THR A 50 13.10 -1.46 9.05
C THR A 50 12.82 -0.01 8.67
N ALA A 51 11.60 0.47 8.91
CA ALA A 51 11.22 1.82 8.53
C ALA A 51 11.95 2.86 9.39
N ALA A 52 12.23 4.00 8.79
CA ALA A 52 12.81 5.14 9.50
C ALA A 52 12.00 6.38 9.19
N VAL A 53 11.88 7.28 10.16
CA VAL A 53 11.16 8.53 10.02
C VAL A 53 12.14 9.68 10.16
N VAL A 54 12.14 10.59 9.20
CA VAL A 54 13.00 11.76 9.21
C VAL A 54 12.13 13.01 9.36
N ARG A 55 12.50 13.84 10.30
CA ARG A 55 11.92 15.19 10.45
C ARG A 55 13.04 16.21 10.48
N VAL A 56 12.74 17.40 10.02
CA VAL A 56 13.68 18.53 10.12
C VAL A 56 13.03 19.52 11.08
N ASP A 57 13.75 19.89 12.13
CA ASP A 57 13.21 20.79 13.13
C ASP A 57 13.26 22.25 12.66
N GLU A 58 12.83 23.17 13.52
CA GLU A 58 12.76 24.59 13.19
C GLU A 58 14.14 25.23 12.98
N HIS A 59 15.21 24.56 13.43
CA HIS A 59 16.58 25.03 13.25
C HIS A 59 17.26 24.39 12.05
N GLY A 60 16.52 23.61 11.26
CA GLY A 60 17.08 22.92 10.11
C GLY A 60 17.83 21.64 10.48
N GLU A 61 17.72 21.18 11.72
CA GLU A 61 18.37 19.96 12.17
C GLU A 61 17.56 18.73 11.78
N ARG A 62 18.25 17.72 11.31
CA ARG A 62 17.64 16.45 10.92
C ARG A 62 17.45 15.55 12.12
N VAL A 63 16.23 15.08 12.33
CA VAL A 63 15.90 14.15 13.40
C VAL A 63 15.43 12.84 12.75
N VAL A 64 16.09 11.74 13.05
CA VAL A 64 15.76 10.43 12.51
C VAL A 64 15.32 9.52 13.66
N THR A 65 14.17 8.90 13.50
CA THR A 65 13.66 7.94 14.47
C THR A 65 13.28 6.64 13.77
N ASP A 66 13.36 5.53 14.50
CA ASP A 66 12.92 4.25 13.97
C ASP A 66 11.40 4.21 13.96
N GLY A 67 10.83 3.77 12.87
CA GLY A 67 9.40 3.55 12.76
C GLY A 67 9.09 2.08 12.65
N PRO A 68 7.81 1.72 12.61
CA PRO A 68 6.66 2.53 12.92
C PRO A 68 6.50 2.74 14.44
N PHE A 69 5.58 3.61 14.80
CA PHE A 69 5.30 3.83 16.23
C PHE A 69 4.65 2.58 16.83
N ALA A 70 4.94 2.34 18.13
CA ALA A 70 4.49 1.12 18.80
C ALA A 70 2.97 0.96 18.84
N GLU A 71 2.22 2.08 18.82
CA GLU A 71 0.77 2.06 18.84
C GLU A 71 0.13 1.93 17.46
N SER A 72 0.90 1.81 16.40
CA SER A 72 0.35 1.64 15.06
C SER A 72 -0.38 0.32 14.94
N ARG A 73 -1.61 0.37 14.42
CA ARG A 73 -2.44 -0.81 14.19
C ARG A 73 -2.40 -1.28 12.75
N GLU A 74 -1.94 -0.41 11.85
CA GLU A 74 -1.79 -0.71 10.44
C GLU A 74 -0.43 -0.24 9.98
N VAL A 75 0.15 -0.98 9.05
CA VAL A 75 1.43 -0.62 8.45
C VAL A 75 1.31 -0.70 6.94
N LEU A 76 2.00 0.21 6.26
CA LEU A 76 2.08 0.20 4.81
C LEU A 76 2.96 -0.97 4.38
N GLY A 77 2.37 -1.92 3.66
CA GLY A 77 3.09 -3.12 3.21
C GLY A 77 3.49 -3.09 1.76
N GLY A 78 2.93 -2.17 0.98
CA GLY A 78 3.24 -2.07 -0.43
C GLY A 78 2.36 -1.06 -1.12
N TYR A 79 2.59 -0.89 -2.40
CA TYR A 79 1.78 0.01 -3.22
C TYR A 79 1.75 -0.47 -4.66
N PHE A 80 0.75 0.00 -5.40
CA PHE A 80 0.75 -0.13 -6.85
C PHE A 80 -0.03 1.03 -7.47
N VAL A 81 0.21 1.25 -8.76
CA VAL A 81 -0.44 2.32 -9.52
C VAL A 81 -1.18 1.70 -10.68
N VAL A 82 -2.40 2.13 -10.89
CA VAL A 82 -3.22 1.70 -12.03
C VAL A 82 -3.62 2.91 -12.87
N ASP A 83 -3.82 2.67 -14.16
CA ASP A 83 -4.35 3.68 -15.09
C ASP A 83 -5.70 3.18 -15.57
N VAL A 84 -6.76 3.83 -15.10
CA VAL A 84 -8.14 3.42 -15.34
C VAL A 84 -8.99 4.64 -15.65
N PRO A 85 -10.19 4.43 -16.25
CA PRO A 85 -11.04 5.56 -16.67
C PRO A 85 -11.54 6.43 -15.53
N ASP A 86 -11.86 5.82 -14.36
CA ASP A 86 -12.50 6.56 -13.28
C ASP A 86 -12.28 5.87 -11.93
N LEU A 87 -12.75 6.52 -10.88
CA LEU A 87 -12.61 6.04 -9.51
C LEU A 87 -13.32 4.71 -9.29
N ASP A 88 -14.50 4.51 -9.88
CA ASP A 88 -15.24 3.27 -9.66
C ASP A 88 -14.45 2.05 -10.13
N VAL A 89 -13.79 2.16 -11.27
CA VAL A 89 -12.92 1.07 -11.77
C VAL A 89 -11.73 0.87 -10.85
N ALA A 90 -11.14 1.96 -10.33
CA ALA A 90 -10.05 1.85 -9.37
C ALA A 90 -10.50 1.14 -8.09
N LEU A 91 -11.68 1.47 -7.58
CA LEU A 91 -12.23 0.83 -6.38
C LEU A 91 -12.49 -0.66 -6.60
N ASP A 92 -12.94 -1.04 -7.80
CA ASP A 92 -13.13 -2.46 -8.12
C ASP A 92 -11.82 -3.22 -8.05
N TRP A 93 -10.74 -2.65 -8.59
CA TRP A 93 -9.42 -3.28 -8.50
C TRP A 93 -8.92 -3.37 -7.06
N ALA A 94 -9.14 -2.31 -6.27
CA ALA A 94 -8.77 -2.32 -4.85
C ALA A 94 -9.50 -3.42 -4.10
N ALA A 95 -10.78 -3.61 -4.35
CA ALA A 95 -11.59 -4.65 -3.70
C ALA A 95 -11.14 -6.05 -4.07
N ARG A 96 -10.58 -6.24 -5.26
CA ARG A 96 -10.06 -7.53 -5.71
C ARG A 96 -8.67 -7.83 -5.16
N CYS A 97 -7.96 -6.81 -4.68
CA CYS A 97 -6.63 -6.98 -4.12
C CYS A 97 -6.72 -7.77 -2.80
N PRO A 98 -5.92 -8.85 -2.64
CA PRO A 98 -5.95 -9.64 -1.41
C PRO A 98 -5.72 -8.81 -0.14
N GLY A 99 -4.95 -7.72 -0.23
CA GLY A 99 -4.67 -6.86 0.91
C GLY A 99 -5.88 -6.12 1.47
N SER A 100 -7.02 -6.11 0.77
CA SER A 100 -8.26 -5.51 1.28
C SER A 100 -8.99 -6.40 2.27
N ARG A 101 -8.50 -7.63 2.47
CA ARG A 101 -9.14 -8.63 3.33
C ARG A 101 -8.30 -8.86 4.57
N GLY A 102 -8.85 -9.64 5.52
CA GLY A 102 -8.12 -10.02 6.73
C GLY A 102 -7.84 -8.85 7.66
N GLY A 103 -8.69 -7.84 7.65
CA GLY A 103 -8.51 -6.65 8.49
C GLY A 103 -7.64 -5.56 7.86
N GLY A 104 -7.04 -5.84 6.70
CA GLY A 104 -6.26 -4.84 5.98
C GLY A 104 -7.13 -3.89 5.18
N SER A 105 -6.51 -2.93 4.54
CA SER A 105 -7.22 -1.95 3.71
C SER A 105 -6.36 -1.50 2.54
N ILE A 106 -7.02 -1.02 1.50
CA ILE A 106 -6.36 -0.39 0.36
C ILE A 106 -6.84 1.05 0.32
N VAL A 107 -5.91 1.98 0.45
CA VAL A 107 -6.22 3.40 0.31
C VAL A 107 -6.02 3.78 -1.16
N VAL A 108 -7.07 4.32 -1.78
CA VAL A 108 -7.06 4.67 -3.20
C VAL A 108 -6.99 6.19 -3.32
N ARG A 109 -5.95 6.69 -3.96
CA ARG A 109 -5.77 8.14 -4.15
C ARG A 109 -5.48 8.47 -5.61
N PRO A 110 -6.19 9.42 -6.19
CA PRO A 110 -5.83 9.87 -7.53
C PRO A 110 -4.47 10.55 -7.51
N LEU A 111 -3.67 10.28 -8.51
CA LEU A 111 -2.41 11.00 -8.66
C LEU A 111 -2.68 12.40 -9.20
N ALA A 112 -1.86 13.36 -8.77
CA ALA A 112 -1.95 14.69 -9.31
C ALA A 112 -1.59 14.65 -10.79
N GLY A 113 -2.36 15.31 -11.63
CA GLY A 113 -2.20 15.21 -13.07
C GLY A 113 -1.12 16.11 -13.62
N PHE A 114 0.12 15.92 -13.21
CA PHE A 114 1.23 16.72 -13.69
C PHE A 114 1.85 16.19 -14.98
N GLU A 115 1.70 14.91 -15.22
CA GLU A 115 2.13 14.38 -16.51
C GLU A 115 1.14 14.81 -17.54
N GLY A 116 1.60 15.40 -18.48
CA GLY A 116 0.70 15.87 -19.52
C GLY A 116 -0.21 14.76 -20.04
#